data_b914eacf5bda16e2b7dd9a28f8adbf6b
#
_entry.id   b914eacf5bda16e2b7dd9a28f8adbf6b
#
_cell.length_a   1.000
_cell.length_b   1.000
_cell.length_c   1.000
_cell.angle_alpha   90.00
_cell.angle_beta   90.00
_cell.angle_gamma   90.00
#
_symmetry.space_group_name_H-M   'P 1'
#
loop_
_entity.id
_entity.type
_entity.pdbx_description
1 polymer ?
#
loop_
_entity_poly.entity_id
_entity_poly.type
_entity_poly.pdbx_seq_one_letter_code
_entity_poly.pdbx_strand_id
1 'polypeptide(L)'
;MRKKLSFVLAAAMLASCMAVPVMAEETEDSKVWVIATDTVFKPFEYTDDNGDFVGIDVDLLAAIAEDQGFEYELNSLGWDSAIAACQSGQADGMIAGASITDERKESGWMFSDGYYNATQSMTVASDSEITGFEDLDGQTVGVKTGTQGATYAESLQEEYGFEITYYEDSPTMYQAVLGGQVVACFEDTPIMAASIQDGDLALTILYDTENEGSPYGFAIFSEDSQELLDMFNAGLANIVENGTYAEIIANYLGEDAAATAEAAMSGDTEAETEVETEAAETEAVTE
;
A
#
# COMPACT_ATOMS: atom_id res chain seq x y z
N MET A 1 88.15 2.46 53.70
CA MET A 1 86.87 2.86 53.16
C MET A 1 86.96 2.88 51.64
N ARG A 2 86.61 1.75 50.98
CA ARG A 2 86.72 1.64 49.51
C ARG A 2 85.28 1.28 49.03
N LYS A 3 84.64 2.17 48.29
CA LYS A 3 83.39 1.93 47.64
C LYS A 3 83.60 1.11 46.37
N LYS A 4 83.02 -0.06 46.27
CA LYS A 4 82.95 -0.86 45.06
C LYS A 4 81.80 -0.40 44.19
N LEU A 5 82.18 -0.01 42.97
CA LEU A 5 81.25 0.37 41.92
C LEU A 5 80.82 -0.89 41.17
N SER A 6 79.64 -1.32 41.21
CA SER A 6 79.13 -2.44 40.39
C SER A 6 78.41 -1.86 39.15
N PHE A 7 78.98 -2.23 37.98
CA PHE A 7 78.39 -1.93 36.68
C PHE A 7 77.28 -3.00 36.40
N VAL A 8 76.09 -2.53 36.25
CA VAL A 8 74.92 -3.35 35.72
C VAL A 8 74.75 -3.02 34.27
N LEU A 9 74.99 -4.02 33.40
CA LEU A 9 74.78 -3.92 31.96
C LEU A 9 73.25 -4.12 31.68
N ALA A 10 72.59 -3.07 31.29
CA ALA A 10 71.19 -3.16 30.85
C ALA A 10 71.14 -3.44 29.35
N ALA A 11 70.72 -4.65 28.99
CA ALA A 11 70.43 -5.01 27.62
C ALA A 11 69.05 -4.42 27.22
N ALA A 12 69.06 -3.44 26.33
CA ALA A 12 67.85 -2.88 25.75
C ALA A 12 67.35 -3.85 24.63
N MET A 13 66.27 -4.56 24.89
CA MET A 13 65.48 -5.19 23.85
C MET A 13 64.55 -4.17 23.18
N LEU A 14 64.85 -3.80 21.96
CA LEU A 14 63.96 -3.09 21.08
C LEU A 14 62.81 -4.06 20.66
N ALA A 15 61.66 -3.98 21.29
CA ALA A 15 60.45 -4.55 20.79
C ALA A 15 59.88 -3.63 19.68
N SER A 16 60.06 -4.07 18.45
CA SER A 16 59.44 -3.44 17.28
C SER A 16 57.94 -3.74 17.32
N CYS A 17 57.12 -2.81 17.84
CA CYS A 17 55.66 -2.82 17.66
C CYS A 17 55.36 -2.53 16.21
N MET A 18 55.11 -3.58 15.40
CA MET A 18 54.39 -3.40 14.15
C MET A 18 52.94 -2.96 14.51
N ALA A 19 52.67 -1.68 14.39
CA ALA A 19 51.31 -1.15 14.37
C ALA A 19 50.65 -1.67 13.08
N VAL A 20 49.82 -2.68 13.20
CA VAL A 20 48.86 -3.03 12.18
C VAL A 20 47.87 -1.87 12.14
N PRO A 21 47.67 -1.19 10.99
CA PRO A 21 46.58 -0.25 10.89
C PRO A 21 45.29 -1.05 11.03
N VAL A 22 44.58 -0.88 12.15
CA VAL A 22 43.17 -1.21 12.24
C VAL A 22 42.51 -0.23 11.29
N MET A 23 42.20 -0.68 10.08
CA MET A 23 41.16 0.00 9.27
C MET A 23 39.93 -0.05 10.13
N ALA A 24 39.53 1.08 10.69
CA ALA A 24 38.19 1.28 11.13
C ALA A 24 37.35 1.13 9.84
N GLU A 25 36.58 0.07 9.72
CA GLU A 25 35.43 0.04 8.84
C GLU A 25 34.61 1.25 9.30
N GLU A 26 34.64 2.31 8.51
CA GLU A 26 33.59 3.33 8.59
C GLU A 26 32.32 2.56 8.33
N THR A 27 31.53 2.27 9.36
CA THR A 27 30.14 1.94 9.20
C THR A 27 29.54 3.17 8.54
N GLU A 28 29.32 3.11 7.22
CA GLU A 28 28.44 4.07 6.57
C GLU A 28 27.16 4.08 7.40
N ASP A 29 26.82 5.24 7.92
CA ASP A 29 25.59 5.46 8.66
C ASP A 29 24.47 5.15 7.64
N SER A 30 23.86 3.97 7.76
CA SER A 30 22.90 3.50 6.76
C SER A 30 21.76 4.53 6.73
N LYS A 31 21.43 5.04 5.55
CA LYS A 31 20.34 5.99 5.39
C LYS A 31 19.06 5.34 5.90
N VAL A 32 18.39 6.02 6.83
CA VAL A 32 17.03 5.66 7.25
C VAL A 32 16.07 6.40 6.32
N TRP A 33 15.29 5.65 5.54
CA TRP A 33 14.31 6.19 4.60
C TRP A 33 13.05 6.63 5.34
N VAL A 34 12.52 7.79 5.01
CA VAL A 34 11.24 8.29 5.57
C VAL A 34 10.13 7.96 4.59
N ILE A 35 9.20 7.12 5.02
CA ILE A 35 8.09 6.65 4.18
C ILE A 35 6.78 7.12 4.80
N ALA A 36 5.93 7.75 3.99
CA ALA A 36 4.60 8.21 4.40
C ALA A 36 3.52 7.18 4.03
N THR A 37 2.45 7.16 4.83
CA THR A 37 1.27 6.32 4.56
C THR A 37 0.00 7.00 5.04
N ASP A 38 -1.16 6.46 4.66
CA ASP A 38 -2.46 6.91 5.16
C ASP A 38 -2.64 6.47 6.63
N THR A 39 -3.69 6.93 7.27
CA THR A 39 -4.02 6.62 8.67
C THR A 39 -5.03 5.50 8.79
N VAL A 40 -5.92 5.34 7.80
CA VAL A 40 -7.01 4.38 7.84
C VAL A 40 -7.49 4.01 6.45
N PHE A 41 -6.92 2.93 5.91
CA PHE A 41 -7.28 2.34 4.61
C PHE A 41 -7.24 0.81 4.72
N LYS A 42 -8.07 0.26 5.60
CA LYS A 42 -8.14 -1.18 5.89
C LYS A 42 -8.58 -1.96 4.65
N PRO A 43 -7.89 -3.10 4.30
CA PRO A 43 -6.91 -3.82 5.10
C PRO A 43 -5.43 -3.46 4.79
N PHE A 44 -5.14 -2.38 4.05
CA PHE A 44 -3.78 -2.05 3.63
C PHE A 44 -2.97 -1.34 4.72
N GLU A 45 -3.54 -0.31 5.38
CA GLU A 45 -2.93 0.34 6.54
C GLU A 45 -4.00 0.87 7.49
N TYR A 46 -3.88 0.53 8.75
CA TYR A 46 -4.82 0.94 9.80
C TYR A 46 -4.26 0.65 11.19
N THR A 47 -4.89 1.25 12.21
CA THR A 47 -4.60 0.88 13.60
C THR A 47 -5.58 -0.20 14.05
N ASP A 48 -5.05 -1.32 14.53
CA ASP A 48 -5.85 -2.44 15.05
C ASP A 48 -6.45 -2.17 16.45
N ASP A 49 -7.23 -3.12 16.97
CA ASP A 49 -7.86 -3.01 18.30
C ASP A 49 -6.86 -3.00 19.47
N ASN A 50 -5.61 -3.41 19.24
CA ASN A 50 -4.54 -3.37 20.25
C ASN A 50 -3.81 -2.03 20.24
N GLY A 51 -4.03 -1.20 19.21
CA GLY A 51 -3.36 0.06 19.00
C GLY A 51 -2.09 -0.05 18.16
N ASP A 52 -1.85 -1.21 17.52
CA ASP A 52 -0.72 -1.43 16.62
C ASP A 52 -1.10 -0.99 15.19
N PHE A 53 -0.16 -0.35 14.50
CA PHE A 53 -0.33 0.05 13.10
C PHE A 53 0.05 -1.11 12.19
N VAL A 54 -0.91 -1.65 11.46
CA VAL A 54 -0.83 -2.92 10.73
C VAL A 54 -1.50 -2.80 9.35
N GLY A 55 -1.30 -3.80 8.49
CA GLY A 55 -1.97 -3.90 7.20
C GLY A 55 -1.06 -4.47 6.12
N ILE A 56 -1.63 -4.72 4.96
CA ILE A 56 -0.91 -5.30 3.82
C ILE A 56 0.28 -4.41 3.43
N ASP A 57 0.10 -3.10 3.32
CA ASP A 57 1.16 -2.16 2.95
C ASP A 57 2.27 -2.11 4.01
N VAL A 58 1.90 -2.20 5.29
CA VAL A 58 2.85 -2.22 6.41
C VAL A 58 3.70 -3.47 6.38
N ASP A 59 3.08 -4.64 6.19
CA ASP A 59 3.78 -5.93 6.18
C ASP A 59 4.59 -6.12 4.90
N LEU A 60 4.09 -5.67 3.73
CA LEU A 60 4.86 -5.68 2.48
C LEU A 60 6.11 -4.82 2.59
N LEU A 61 5.99 -3.59 3.10
CA LEU A 61 7.13 -2.70 3.29
C LEU A 61 8.17 -3.32 4.24
N ALA A 62 7.72 -3.93 5.34
CA ALA A 62 8.59 -4.58 6.30
C ALA A 62 9.34 -5.77 5.68
N ALA A 63 8.64 -6.64 4.94
CA ALA A 63 9.25 -7.78 4.26
C ALA A 63 10.25 -7.36 3.18
N ILE A 64 9.92 -6.32 2.40
CA ILE A 64 10.80 -5.76 1.37
C ILE A 64 12.04 -5.12 2.01
N ALA A 65 11.88 -4.36 3.10
CA ALA A 65 12.99 -3.74 3.81
C ALA A 65 13.94 -4.78 4.41
N GLU A 66 13.40 -5.88 4.95
CA GLU A 66 14.20 -7.00 5.46
C GLU A 66 14.99 -7.70 4.33
N ASP A 67 14.33 -7.97 3.19
CA ASP A 67 14.95 -8.61 2.02
C ASP A 67 16.07 -7.77 1.43
N GLN A 68 15.87 -6.46 1.30
CA GLN A 68 16.82 -5.54 0.68
C GLN A 68 17.82 -4.92 1.67
N GLY A 69 17.61 -5.10 2.97
CA GLY A 69 18.53 -4.65 4.02
C GLY A 69 18.57 -3.14 4.21
N PHE A 70 17.44 -2.43 4.03
CA PHE A 70 17.36 -0.99 4.33
C PHE A 70 16.56 -0.71 5.59
N GLU A 71 16.87 0.41 6.26
CA GLU A 71 16.14 0.90 7.42
C GLU A 71 15.15 2.01 7.00
N TYR A 72 13.98 2.07 7.65
CA TYR A 72 12.97 3.06 7.36
C TYR A 72 12.23 3.53 8.62
N GLU A 73 11.62 4.70 8.51
CA GLU A 73 10.62 5.23 9.44
C GLU A 73 9.29 5.38 8.69
N LEU A 74 8.24 4.70 9.14
CA LEU A 74 6.91 4.77 8.54
C LEU A 74 6.05 5.80 9.30
N ASN A 75 5.63 6.85 8.60
CA ASN A 75 4.84 7.94 9.13
C ASN A 75 3.40 7.89 8.63
N SER A 76 2.48 7.56 9.54
CA SER A 76 1.03 7.58 9.29
C SER A 76 0.51 9.02 9.38
N LEU A 77 0.22 9.64 8.23
CA LEU A 77 -0.08 11.08 8.12
C LEU A 77 -1.51 11.38 7.63
N GLY A 78 -2.16 10.41 7.00
CA GLY A 78 -3.36 10.60 6.20
C GLY A 78 -3.02 10.91 4.74
N TRP A 79 -3.93 10.53 3.82
CA TRP A 79 -3.71 10.52 2.37
C TRP A 79 -3.13 11.82 1.82
N ASP A 80 -3.84 12.94 1.98
CA ASP A 80 -3.39 14.25 1.45
C ASP A 80 -2.08 14.71 2.08
N SER A 81 -1.89 14.45 3.39
CA SER A 81 -0.66 14.81 4.10
C SER A 81 0.52 13.95 3.69
N ALA A 82 0.32 12.66 3.39
CA ALA A 82 1.36 11.76 2.88
C ALA A 82 1.86 12.25 1.51
N ILE A 83 0.93 12.57 0.59
CA ILE A 83 1.27 13.16 -0.71
C ILE A 83 2.06 14.47 -0.53
N ALA A 84 1.59 15.38 0.32
CA ALA A 84 2.25 16.65 0.56
C ALA A 84 3.65 16.48 1.19
N ALA A 85 3.85 15.51 2.09
CA ALA A 85 5.14 15.19 2.68
C ALA A 85 6.14 14.72 1.61
N CYS A 86 5.72 13.84 0.70
CA CYS A 86 6.56 13.37 -0.41
C CYS A 86 6.89 14.51 -1.38
N GLN A 87 5.89 15.29 -1.81
CA GLN A 87 6.08 16.43 -2.72
C GLN A 87 7.01 17.50 -2.17
N SER A 88 7.02 17.69 -0.85
CA SER A 88 7.89 18.66 -0.18
C SER A 88 9.27 18.12 0.21
N GLY A 89 9.53 16.82 -0.03
CA GLY A 89 10.78 16.15 0.38
C GLY A 89 10.90 15.90 1.88
N GLN A 90 9.79 15.90 2.61
CA GLN A 90 9.72 15.50 4.02
C GLN A 90 9.62 13.98 4.18
N ALA A 91 9.15 13.29 3.13
CA ALA A 91 9.20 11.86 3.00
C ALA A 91 9.88 11.47 1.68
N ASP A 92 10.65 10.39 1.68
CA ASP A 92 11.35 9.86 0.51
C ASP A 92 10.41 9.12 -0.44
N GLY A 93 9.30 8.57 0.06
CA GLY A 93 8.27 7.87 -0.71
C GLY A 93 7.04 7.58 0.12
N MET A 94 6.03 6.96 -0.51
CA MET A 94 4.79 6.56 0.16
C MET A 94 4.30 5.19 -0.31
N ILE A 95 3.68 4.47 0.63
CA ILE A 95 2.90 3.26 0.40
C ILE A 95 1.55 3.46 1.08
N ALA A 96 0.45 3.47 0.32
CA ALA A 96 -0.88 3.82 0.83
C ALA A 96 -1.99 3.43 -0.16
N GLY A 97 -1.95 2.22 -0.73
CA GLY A 97 -2.91 1.80 -1.75
C GLY A 97 -2.96 2.75 -2.95
N ALA A 98 -1.82 3.34 -3.31
CA ALA A 98 -1.77 4.38 -4.33
C ALA A 98 -1.86 3.79 -5.74
N SER A 99 -3.00 3.93 -6.41
CA SER A 99 -3.21 3.44 -7.78
C SER A 99 -2.23 4.06 -8.77
N ILE A 100 -1.63 3.22 -9.59
CA ILE A 100 -0.74 3.61 -10.69
C ILE A 100 -1.61 4.06 -11.86
N THR A 101 -1.62 5.36 -12.15
CA THR A 101 -2.36 5.92 -13.29
C THR A 101 -1.47 6.81 -14.15
N ASP A 102 -1.84 6.95 -15.42
CA ASP A 102 -1.09 7.82 -16.32
C ASP A 102 -1.18 9.30 -15.89
N GLU A 103 -2.33 9.73 -15.38
CA GLU A 103 -2.51 11.08 -14.85
C GLU A 103 -1.54 11.40 -13.70
N ARG A 104 -1.39 10.47 -12.74
CA ARG A 104 -0.44 10.61 -11.64
C ARG A 104 1.01 10.63 -12.14
N LYS A 105 1.37 9.75 -13.09
CA LYS A 105 2.71 9.75 -13.72
C LYS A 105 2.99 11.08 -14.43
N GLU A 106 2.02 11.60 -15.19
CA GLU A 106 2.13 12.92 -15.86
C GLU A 106 2.24 14.07 -14.85
N SER A 107 1.68 13.92 -13.66
CA SER A 107 1.79 14.87 -12.54
C SER A 107 3.10 14.73 -11.74
N GLY A 108 4.01 13.86 -12.18
CA GLY A 108 5.36 13.72 -11.61
C GLY A 108 5.51 12.64 -10.54
N TRP A 109 4.54 11.76 -10.38
CA TRP A 109 4.69 10.58 -9.54
C TRP A 109 5.53 9.53 -10.29
N MET A 110 6.43 8.89 -9.57
CA MET A 110 7.20 7.74 -10.05
C MET A 110 6.81 6.54 -9.21
N PHE A 111 6.39 5.46 -9.86
CA PHE A 111 5.84 4.29 -9.19
C PHE A 111 6.75 3.07 -9.32
N SER A 112 6.66 2.19 -8.33
CA SER A 112 7.12 0.82 -8.42
C SER A 112 6.32 0.02 -9.44
N ASP A 113 6.70 -1.23 -9.62
CA ASP A 113 5.79 -2.25 -10.15
C ASP A 113 4.54 -2.34 -9.27
N GLY A 114 3.41 -2.72 -9.88
CA GLY A 114 2.16 -2.86 -9.14
C GLY A 114 2.21 -4.04 -8.18
N TYR A 115 1.66 -3.87 -6.96
CA TYR A 115 1.64 -4.94 -5.97
C TYR A 115 0.24 -5.47 -5.64
N TYR A 116 -0.84 -4.81 -6.05
CA TYR A 116 -2.21 -5.27 -5.86
C TYR A 116 -3.15 -4.56 -6.84
N ASN A 117 -4.07 -5.30 -7.50
CA ASN A 117 -5.08 -4.69 -8.36
C ASN A 117 -6.34 -4.31 -7.58
N ALA A 118 -6.83 -3.08 -7.77
CA ALA A 118 -8.07 -2.60 -7.17
C ALA A 118 -8.98 -1.96 -8.23
N THR A 119 -10.24 -2.41 -8.26
CA THR A 119 -11.34 -1.76 -8.98
C THR A 119 -11.97 -0.71 -8.08
N GLN A 120 -12.71 0.25 -8.64
CA GLN A 120 -13.57 1.16 -7.89
C GLN A 120 -15.03 0.81 -8.20
N SER A 121 -15.87 0.88 -7.17
CA SER A 121 -17.31 0.60 -7.28
C SER A 121 -18.16 1.61 -6.52
N MET A 122 -19.43 1.67 -6.85
CA MET A 122 -20.43 2.41 -6.10
C MET A 122 -20.97 1.55 -4.97
N THR A 123 -21.10 2.15 -3.78
CA THR A 123 -21.67 1.53 -2.58
C THR A 123 -22.79 2.37 -2.03
N VAL A 124 -23.85 1.72 -1.61
CA VAL A 124 -25.09 2.33 -1.08
C VAL A 124 -25.44 1.76 0.29
N ALA A 125 -26.37 2.38 1.01
CA ALA A 125 -26.94 1.77 2.21
C ALA A 125 -27.67 0.47 1.84
N SER A 126 -27.66 -0.55 2.71
CA SER A 126 -28.22 -1.87 2.42
C SER A 126 -29.73 -1.88 2.25
N ASP A 127 -30.42 -0.83 2.70
CA ASP A 127 -31.86 -0.61 2.50
C ASP A 127 -32.18 0.41 1.39
N SER A 128 -31.17 0.81 0.60
CA SER A 128 -31.33 1.73 -0.52
C SER A 128 -32.12 1.09 -1.67
N GLU A 129 -32.90 1.91 -2.36
CA GLU A 129 -33.58 1.53 -3.62
C GLU A 129 -32.71 1.80 -4.86
N ILE A 130 -31.49 2.38 -4.67
CA ILE A 130 -30.54 2.65 -5.76
C ILE A 130 -29.91 1.34 -6.19
N THR A 131 -29.93 1.07 -7.50
CA THR A 131 -29.41 -0.17 -8.10
C THR A 131 -28.35 0.06 -9.16
N GLY A 132 -28.15 1.31 -9.61
CA GLY A 132 -27.19 1.66 -10.65
C GLY A 132 -27.02 3.18 -10.76
N PHE A 133 -26.20 3.60 -11.71
CA PHE A 133 -25.89 5.02 -11.92
C PHE A 133 -27.09 5.85 -12.35
N GLU A 134 -28.06 5.24 -13.05
CA GLU A 134 -29.25 5.89 -13.56
C GLU A 134 -30.16 6.42 -12.43
N ASP A 135 -30.01 5.87 -11.21
CA ASP A 135 -30.79 6.30 -10.05
C ASP A 135 -30.17 7.53 -9.34
N LEU A 136 -29.01 8.00 -9.82
CA LEU A 136 -28.27 9.10 -9.18
C LEU A 136 -28.71 10.50 -9.64
N ASP A 137 -29.57 10.65 -10.65
CA ASP A 137 -29.97 11.96 -11.18
C ASP A 137 -30.53 12.88 -10.07
N GLY A 138 -29.88 14.05 -9.90
CA GLY A 138 -30.20 15.02 -8.86
C GLY A 138 -29.84 14.61 -7.43
N GLN A 139 -29.17 13.47 -7.23
CA GLN A 139 -28.71 12.99 -5.92
C GLN A 139 -27.32 13.54 -5.59
N THR A 140 -26.85 13.28 -4.36
CA THR A 140 -25.48 13.61 -3.93
C THR A 140 -24.75 12.34 -3.51
N VAL A 141 -23.55 12.13 -4.06
CA VAL A 141 -22.66 11.01 -3.71
C VAL A 141 -21.45 11.50 -2.93
N GLY A 142 -20.80 10.61 -2.18
CA GLY A 142 -19.58 10.86 -1.42
C GLY A 142 -18.35 10.27 -2.09
N VAL A 143 -17.22 10.98 -2.01
CA VAL A 143 -15.92 10.50 -2.44
C VAL A 143 -14.83 10.93 -1.45
N LYS A 144 -13.74 10.17 -1.34
CA LYS A 144 -12.53 10.63 -0.64
C LYS A 144 -11.68 11.49 -1.58
N THR A 145 -11.28 12.66 -1.12
CA THR A 145 -10.50 13.63 -1.90
C THR A 145 -9.22 13.00 -2.49
N GLY A 146 -8.94 13.27 -3.77
CA GLY A 146 -7.68 12.89 -4.43
C GLY A 146 -7.49 11.39 -4.70
N THR A 147 -8.54 10.56 -4.56
CA THR A 147 -8.51 9.12 -4.81
C THR A 147 -9.03 8.74 -6.19
N GLN A 148 -8.84 7.48 -6.59
CA GLN A 148 -9.43 6.96 -7.82
C GLN A 148 -10.95 6.83 -7.75
N GLY A 149 -11.51 6.59 -6.57
CA GLY A 149 -12.96 6.66 -6.35
C GLY A 149 -13.52 8.04 -6.67
N ALA A 150 -12.80 9.12 -6.31
CA ALA A 150 -13.20 10.49 -6.69
C ALA A 150 -13.11 10.69 -8.20
N THR A 151 -11.99 10.34 -8.83
CA THR A 151 -11.81 10.45 -10.29
C THR A 151 -12.89 9.66 -11.04
N TYR A 152 -13.22 8.47 -10.56
CA TYR A 152 -14.26 7.64 -11.17
C TYR A 152 -15.66 8.30 -11.07
N ALA A 153 -16.05 8.79 -9.90
CA ALA A 153 -17.30 9.51 -9.73
C ALA A 153 -17.35 10.78 -10.60
N GLU A 154 -16.25 11.55 -10.66
CA GLU A 154 -16.15 12.75 -11.49
C GLU A 154 -16.37 12.44 -12.99
N SER A 155 -15.86 11.30 -13.46
CA SER A 155 -16.02 10.87 -14.86
C SER A 155 -17.47 10.54 -15.23
N LEU A 156 -18.29 10.18 -14.26
CA LEU A 156 -19.68 9.79 -14.42
C LEU A 156 -20.68 10.95 -14.16
N GLN A 157 -20.22 12.01 -13.47
CA GLN A 157 -21.07 13.07 -12.93
C GLN A 157 -21.92 13.78 -14.00
N GLU A 158 -21.32 14.12 -15.16
CA GLU A 158 -22.03 14.84 -16.22
C GLU A 158 -23.09 13.95 -16.89
N GLU A 159 -22.80 12.65 -17.05
CA GLU A 159 -23.69 11.70 -17.72
C GLU A 159 -24.91 11.37 -16.86
N TYR A 160 -24.73 11.14 -15.55
CA TYR A 160 -25.79 10.69 -14.64
C TYR A 160 -26.37 11.80 -13.75
N GLY A 161 -25.86 13.03 -13.83
CA GLY A 161 -26.52 14.22 -13.27
C GLY A 161 -26.50 14.35 -11.76
N PHE A 162 -25.51 13.79 -11.06
CA PHE A 162 -25.39 13.84 -9.60
C PHE A 162 -24.40 14.90 -9.12
N GLU A 163 -24.49 15.26 -7.82
CA GLU A 163 -23.55 16.15 -7.14
C GLU A 163 -22.54 15.33 -6.32
N ILE A 164 -21.31 15.85 -6.16
CA ILE A 164 -20.23 15.18 -5.40
C ILE A 164 -19.94 15.96 -4.12
N THR A 165 -19.87 15.25 -2.98
CA THR A 165 -19.34 15.75 -1.71
C THR A 165 -18.03 15.04 -1.39
N TYR A 166 -16.99 15.84 -1.07
CA TYR A 166 -15.63 15.34 -0.80
C TYR A 166 -15.40 15.20 0.70
N TYR A 167 -14.77 14.09 1.09
CA TYR A 167 -14.41 13.75 2.47
C TYR A 167 -12.89 13.57 2.59
N GLU A 168 -12.34 13.79 3.79
CA GLU A 168 -10.90 13.60 4.06
C GLU A 168 -10.52 12.12 4.22
N ASP A 169 -11.43 11.30 4.75
CA ASP A 169 -11.20 9.89 5.06
C ASP A 169 -12.41 9.02 4.71
N SER A 170 -12.14 7.74 4.44
CA SER A 170 -13.16 6.77 4.06
C SER A 170 -14.18 6.49 5.18
N PRO A 171 -13.82 6.33 6.47
CA PRO A 171 -14.80 6.12 7.52
C PRO A 171 -15.84 7.24 7.65
N THR A 172 -15.44 8.51 7.50
CA THR A 172 -16.34 9.65 7.53
C THR A 172 -17.30 9.62 6.34
N MET A 173 -16.79 9.26 5.16
CA MET A 173 -17.60 9.07 3.95
C MET A 173 -18.65 7.95 4.14
N TYR A 174 -18.25 6.80 4.71
CA TYR A 174 -19.19 5.69 4.98
C TYR A 174 -20.29 6.09 5.95
N GLN A 175 -19.94 6.84 7.00
CA GLN A 175 -20.93 7.35 7.95
C GLN A 175 -21.90 8.34 7.29
N ALA A 176 -21.47 9.08 6.28
CA ALA A 176 -22.35 9.97 5.52
C ALA A 176 -23.39 9.20 4.69
N VAL A 177 -23.01 8.05 4.11
CA VAL A 177 -23.95 7.14 3.42
C VAL A 177 -24.94 6.54 4.43
N LEU A 178 -24.43 5.95 5.53
CA LEU A 178 -25.26 5.36 6.59
C LEU A 178 -26.20 6.37 7.25
N GLY A 179 -25.80 7.63 7.33
CA GLY A 179 -26.59 8.73 7.88
C GLY A 179 -27.51 9.40 6.88
N GLY A 180 -27.53 8.98 5.61
CA GLY A 180 -28.35 9.55 4.55
C GLY A 180 -27.97 11.00 4.16
N GLN A 181 -26.72 11.41 4.42
CA GLN A 181 -26.20 12.72 4.00
C GLN A 181 -25.85 12.70 2.51
N VAL A 182 -25.36 11.55 2.02
CA VAL A 182 -25.20 11.20 0.63
C VAL A 182 -25.86 9.86 0.35
N VAL A 183 -26.30 9.61 -0.87
CA VAL A 183 -27.06 8.39 -1.20
C VAL A 183 -26.16 7.19 -1.53
N ALA A 184 -24.93 7.46 -1.96
CA ALA A 184 -23.93 6.49 -2.32
C ALA A 184 -22.53 7.05 -2.08
N CYS A 185 -21.51 6.18 -2.10
CA CYS A 185 -20.13 6.59 -2.21
C CYS A 185 -19.38 5.74 -3.23
N PHE A 186 -18.26 6.28 -3.72
CA PHE A 186 -17.34 5.57 -4.61
C PHE A 186 -16.04 5.30 -3.85
N GLU A 187 -15.64 4.04 -3.84
CA GLU A 187 -14.47 3.56 -3.11
C GLU A 187 -13.80 2.41 -3.87
N ASP A 188 -12.56 2.11 -3.52
CA ASP A 188 -11.91 0.91 -4.00
C ASP A 188 -12.65 -0.33 -3.47
N THR A 189 -13.05 -1.22 -4.36
CA THR A 189 -13.90 -2.37 -4.03
C THR A 189 -13.33 -3.25 -2.93
N PRO A 190 -12.03 -3.63 -2.92
CA PRO A 190 -11.48 -4.46 -1.85
C PRO A 190 -11.51 -3.76 -0.48
N ILE A 191 -11.34 -2.43 -0.45
CA ILE A 191 -11.40 -1.62 0.77
C ILE A 191 -12.82 -1.61 1.33
N MET A 192 -13.80 -1.35 0.47
CA MET A 192 -15.20 -1.35 0.86
C MET A 192 -15.64 -2.73 1.35
N ALA A 193 -15.26 -3.80 0.65
CA ALA A 193 -15.60 -5.17 1.04
C ALA A 193 -15.07 -5.52 2.43
N ALA A 194 -13.79 -5.22 2.70
CA ALA A 194 -13.18 -5.42 4.01
C ALA A 194 -13.86 -4.54 5.09
N SER A 195 -14.16 -3.28 4.77
CA SER A 195 -14.81 -2.36 5.72
C SER A 195 -16.22 -2.81 6.10
N ILE A 196 -16.99 -3.32 5.15
CA ILE A 196 -18.33 -3.88 5.40
C ILE A 196 -18.23 -5.12 6.29
N GLN A 197 -17.33 -6.05 5.94
CA GLN A 197 -17.18 -7.32 6.65
C GLN A 197 -16.72 -7.09 8.10
N ASP A 198 -15.71 -6.26 8.32
CA ASP A 198 -15.10 -6.07 9.63
C ASP A 198 -15.88 -5.10 10.51
N GLY A 199 -16.50 -4.08 9.91
CA GLY A 199 -17.28 -3.08 10.62
C GLY A 199 -18.77 -3.44 10.79
N ASP A 200 -19.23 -4.57 10.24
CA ASP A 200 -20.66 -4.94 10.15
C ASP A 200 -21.51 -3.74 9.65
N LEU A 201 -20.98 -3.06 8.62
CA LEU A 201 -21.63 -1.87 8.10
C LEU A 201 -22.85 -2.24 7.25
N ALA A 202 -23.97 -1.56 7.49
CA ALA A 202 -25.20 -1.74 6.69
C ALA A 202 -25.06 -1.07 5.30
N LEU A 203 -24.01 -1.46 4.56
CA LEU A 203 -23.69 -0.99 3.21
C LEU A 203 -23.70 -2.17 2.23
N THR A 204 -23.96 -1.88 0.97
CA THR A 204 -23.99 -2.85 -0.12
C THR A 204 -23.18 -2.33 -1.30
N ILE A 205 -22.20 -3.09 -1.75
CA ILE A 205 -21.43 -2.80 -2.97
C ILE A 205 -22.29 -3.17 -4.17
N LEU A 206 -22.39 -2.28 -5.14
CA LEU A 206 -23.03 -2.56 -6.42
C LEU A 206 -21.96 -3.00 -7.42
N TYR A 207 -21.61 -4.29 -7.43
CA TYR A 207 -20.51 -4.85 -8.24
C TYR A 207 -20.67 -4.61 -9.75
N ASP A 208 -21.92 -4.48 -10.26
CA ASP A 208 -22.17 -4.14 -11.67
C ASP A 208 -21.69 -2.72 -12.04
N THR A 209 -21.23 -1.93 -11.05
CA THR A 209 -20.71 -0.57 -11.22
C THR A 209 -19.17 -0.52 -11.18
N GLU A 210 -18.49 -1.66 -11.13
CA GLU A 210 -17.03 -1.69 -11.10
C GLU A 210 -16.42 -1.18 -12.40
N ASN A 211 -15.32 -0.42 -12.27
CA ASN A 211 -14.49 -0.05 -13.41
C ASN A 211 -13.38 -1.10 -13.65
N GLU A 212 -12.52 -0.88 -14.65
CA GLU A 212 -11.40 -1.78 -14.96
C GLU A 212 -10.32 -1.81 -13.87
N GLY A 213 -10.33 -0.82 -12.96
CA GLY A 213 -9.35 -0.71 -11.88
C GLY A 213 -7.94 -0.35 -12.33
N SER A 214 -7.02 -0.36 -11.37
CA SER A 214 -5.59 -0.16 -11.60
C SER A 214 -4.77 -0.77 -10.47
N PRO A 215 -3.49 -1.14 -10.71
CA PRO A 215 -2.64 -1.66 -9.65
C PRO A 215 -2.25 -0.56 -8.66
N TYR A 216 -2.10 -0.91 -7.39
CA TYR A 216 -1.41 -0.10 -6.39
C TYR A 216 0.09 -0.21 -6.56
N GLY A 217 0.81 0.88 -6.28
CA GLY A 217 2.27 0.94 -6.30
C GLY A 217 2.83 1.79 -5.17
N PHE A 218 4.06 1.49 -4.78
CA PHE A 218 4.86 2.39 -3.98
C PHE A 218 5.24 3.60 -4.83
N ALA A 219 5.16 4.81 -4.28
CA ALA A 219 5.39 6.03 -5.03
C ALA A 219 6.52 6.88 -4.45
N ILE A 220 7.35 7.44 -5.33
CA ILE A 220 8.32 8.48 -5.03
C ILE A 220 8.03 9.73 -5.87
N PHE A 221 8.56 10.89 -5.46
CA PHE A 221 8.29 12.18 -6.10
C PHE A 221 9.59 12.94 -6.46
N SER A 222 10.73 12.32 -6.23
CA SER A 222 12.06 12.86 -6.57
C SER A 222 12.97 11.74 -7.05
N GLU A 223 13.81 12.03 -8.05
CA GLU A 223 14.88 11.12 -8.49
C GLU A 223 15.90 10.83 -7.37
N ASP A 224 15.98 11.66 -6.33
CA ASP A 224 16.83 11.41 -5.16
C ASP A 224 16.42 10.15 -4.38
N SER A 225 15.18 9.68 -4.58
CA SER A 225 14.64 8.45 -3.98
C SER A 225 14.63 7.25 -4.95
N GLN A 226 15.24 7.37 -6.14
CA GLN A 226 15.26 6.28 -7.13
C GLN A 226 15.85 4.99 -6.57
N GLU A 227 16.90 5.07 -5.74
CA GLU A 227 17.50 3.91 -5.08
C GLU A 227 16.47 3.16 -4.22
N LEU A 228 15.62 3.88 -3.47
CA LEU A 228 14.55 3.29 -2.67
C LEU A 228 13.52 2.57 -3.56
N LEU A 229 13.14 3.19 -4.68
CA LEU A 229 12.21 2.60 -5.64
C LEU A 229 12.78 1.32 -6.27
N ASP A 230 14.06 1.33 -6.62
CA ASP A 230 14.76 0.17 -7.18
C ASP A 230 14.84 -0.98 -6.16
N MET A 231 15.14 -0.67 -4.89
CA MET A 231 15.11 -1.64 -3.80
C MET A 231 13.69 -2.18 -3.56
N PHE A 232 12.68 -1.32 -3.59
CA PHE A 232 11.30 -1.76 -3.44
C PHE A 232 10.91 -2.77 -4.53
N ASN A 233 11.20 -2.49 -5.79
CA ASN A 233 10.90 -3.40 -6.90
C ASN A 233 11.66 -4.74 -6.78
N ALA A 234 12.95 -4.68 -6.44
CA ALA A 234 13.75 -5.89 -6.26
C ALA A 234 13.23 -6.75 -5.10
N GLY A 235 12.91 -6.14 -3.97
CA GLY A 235 12.36 -6.84 -2.81
C GLY A 235 10.96 -7.37 -3.09
N LEU A 236 10.09 -6.62 -3.77
CA LEU A 236 8.76 -7.09 -4.17
C LEU A 236 8.87 -8.36 -5.03
N ALA A 237 9.74 -8.37 -6.03
CA ALA A 237 9.96 -9.56 -6.85
C ALA A 237 10.44 -10.76 -6.02
N ASN A 238 11.35 -10.55 -5.06
CA ASN A 238 11.87 -11.60 -4.21
C ASN A 238 10.80 -12.17 -3.27
N ILE A 239 9.98 -11.32 -2.63
CA ILE A 239 8.92 -11.80 -1.71
C ILE A 239 7.76 -12.48 -2.46
N VAL A 240 7.52 -12.14 -3.72
CA VAL A 240 6.61 -12.89 -4.60
C VAL A 240 7.19 -14.26 -4.92
N GLU A 241 8.47 -14.35 -5.36
CA GLU A 241 9.11 -15.63 -5.72
C GLU A 241 9.20 -16.60 -4.52
N ASN A 242 9.43 -16.09 -3.31
CA ASN A 242 9.59 -16.93 -2.11
C ASN A 242 8.29 -17.22 -1.37
N GLY A 243 7.13 -16.69 -1.82
CA GLY A 243 5.80 -16.93 -1.28
C GLY A 243 5.41 -16.02 -0.11
N THR A 244 6.30 -15.16 0.40
CA THR A 244 6.00 -14.23 1.51
C THR A 244 4.87 -13.27 1.13
N TYR A 245 4.81 -12.81 -0.13
CA TYR A 245 3.74 -11.97 -0.64
C TYR A 245 2.37 -12.65 -0.49
N ALA A 246 2.25 -13.89 -0.94
CA ALA A 246 0.99 -14.64 -0.84
C ALA A 246 0.58 -14.86 0.62
N GLU A 247 1.52 -15.16 1.53
CA GLU A 247 1.25 -15.28 2.96
C GLU A 247 0.71 -13.97 3.55
N ILE A 248 1.29 -12.82 3.18
CA ILE A 248 0.82 -11.50 3.64
C ILE A 248 -0.61 -11.26 3.17
N ILE A 249 -0.89 -11.41 1.87
CA ILE A 249 -2.23 -11.19 1.32
C ILE A 249 -3.25 -12.15 1.99
N ALA A 250 -2.90 -13.44 2.14
CA ALA A 250 -3.78 -14.43 2.78
C ALA A 250 -4.14 -14.09 4.22
N ASN A 251 -3.22 -13.50 4.97
CA ASN A 251 -3.47 -13.09 6.37
C ASN A 251 -4.58 -12.04 6.50
N TYR A 252 -4.75 -11.17 5.50
CA TYR A 252 -5.72 -10.08 5.54
C TYR A 252 -6.97 -10.34 4.70
N LEU A 253 -6.82 -11.02 3.55
CA LEU A 253 -7.89 -11.18 2.56
C LEU A 253 -8.29 -12.64 2.32
N GLY A 254 -7.55 -13.60 2.90
CA GLY A 254 -7.79 -15.03 2.75
C GLY A 254 -7.06 -15.63 1.53
N GLU A 255 -7.05 -16.97 1.49
CA GLU A 255 -6.30 -17.78 0.51
C GLU A 255 -6.73 -17.55 -0.96
N ASP A 256 -8.03 -17.36 -1.19
CA ASP A 256 -8.56 -17.17 -2.56
C ASP A 256 -8.08 -15.82 -3.13
N ALA A 257 -8.08 -14.76 -2.32
CA ALA A 257 -7.57 -13.46 -2.73
C ALA A 257 -6.06 -13.49 -2.93
N ALA A 258 -5.32 -14.23 -2.10
CA ALA A 258 -3.87 -14.40 -2.24
C ALA A 258 -3.52 -15.09 -3.56
N ALA A 259 -4.22 -16.18 -3.90
CA ALA A 259 -4.00 -16.89 -5.16
C ALA A 259 -4.28 -16.00 -6.39
N THR A 260 -5.35 -15.19 -6.35
CA THR A 260 -5.68 -14.25 -7.41
C THR A 260 -4.61 -13.15 -7.54
N ALA A 261 -4.17 -12.58 -6.41
CA ALA A 261 -3.16 -11.53 -6.41
C ALA A 261 -1.80 -12.06 -6.90
N GLU A 262 -1.39 -13.26 -6.47
CA GLU A 262 -0.15 -13.91 -6.92
C GLU A 262 -0.17 -14.21 -8.43
N ALA A 263 -1.29 -14.71 -8.96
CA ALA A 263 -1.46 -14.95 -10.40
C ALA A 263 -1.33 -13.65 -11.21
N ALA A 264 -1.91 -12.55 -10.71
CA ALA A 264 -1.77 -11.24 -11.33
C ALA A 264 -0.32 -10.74 -11.34
N MET A 265 0.45 -10.99 -10.26
CA MET A 265 1.86 -10.62 -10.15
C MET A 265 2.77 -11.45 -11.06
N SER A 266 2.49 -12.73 -11.23
CA SER A 266 3.30 -13.64 -12.08
C SER A 266 3.02 -13.51 -13.57
N GLY A 267 1.99 -12.78 -13.98
CA GLY A 267 1.58 -12.65 -15.38
C GLY A 267 0.85 -13.88 -15.95
N ASP A 268 0.49 -14.81 -15.08
CA ASP A 268 -0.28 -16.02 -15.44
C ASP A 268 -1.79 -15.73 -15.46
N THR A 269 -2.24 -14.94 -16.42
CA THR A 269 -3.66 -14.56 -16.59
C THR A 269 -4.53 -15.67 -17.24
N GLU A 270 -4.15 -16.95 -17.16
CA GLU A 270 -4.96 -18.05 -17.68
C GLU A 270 -6.08 -18.55 -16.71
N ALA A 271 -6.15 -18.00 -15.47
CA ALA A 271 -7.07 -18.52 -14.45
C ALA A 271 -8.52 -17.97 -14.51
N GLU A 272 -8.79 -16.89 -15.22
CA GLU A 272 -10.15 -16.29 -15.27
C GLU A 272 -11.14 -17.00 -16.21
N THR A 273 -10.69 -17.97 -17.04
CA THR A 273 -11.57 -18.60 -18.05
C THR A 273 -12.16 -19.94 -17.62
N GLU A 274 -11.72 -20.56 -16.53
CA GLU A 274 -12.22 -21.89 -16.14
C GLU A 274 -13.40 -21.86 -15.13
N VAL A 275 -13.61 -20.78 -14.38
CA VAL A 275 -14.69 -20.70 -13.38
C VAL A 275 -16.07 -20.43 -14.02
N GLU A 276 -16.14 -19.69 -15.13
CA GLU A 276 -17.41 -19.44 -15.84
C GLU A 276 -17.93 -20.65 -16.62
N THR A 277 -17.07 -21.64 -16.95
CA THR A 277 -17.50 -22.80 -17.77
C THR A 277 -18.11 -23.92 -16.92
N GLU A 278 -17.76 -24.05 -15.64
CA GLU A 278 -18.33 -25.08 -14.76
C GLU A 278 -19.73 -24.73 -14.23
N ALA A 279 -20.06 -23.44 -14.11
CA ALA A 279 -21.39 -23.00 -13.68
C ALA A 279 -22.45 -23.15 -14.79
N ALA A 280 -22.05 -23.07 -16.06
CA ALA A 280 -22.98 -23.20 -17.21
C ALA A 280 -23.31 -24.64 -17.57
N GLU A 281 -22.48 -25.64 -17.22
CA GLU A 281 -22.75 -27.05 -17.52
C GLU A 281 -23.66 -27.75 -16.48
N THR A 282 -23.84 -27.15 -15.27
CA THR A 282 -24.65 -27.79 -14.22
C THR A 282 -26.16 -27.49 -14.36
N GLU A 283 -26.57 -26.48 -15.13
CA GLU A 283 -27.99 -26.16 -15.37
C GLU A 283 -28.61 -26.92 -16.56
N ALA A 284 -27.82 -27.59 -17.41
CA ALA A 284 -28.33 -28.26 -18.62
C ALA A 284 -28.72 -29.76 -18.44
N VAL A 285 -28.66 -30.29 -17.21
CA VAL A 285 -28.92 -31.72 -16.95
C VAL A 285 -30.21 -31.98 -16.16
N THR A 286 -31.03 -30.97 -15.89
CA THR A 286 -32.34 -31.14 -15.21
C THR A 286 -33.51 -30.53 -15.99
N GLU A 287 -33.76 -31.04 -17.20
CA GLU A 287 -35.10 -31.05 -17.86
C GLU A 287 -35.39 -32.41 -18.47
#